data_824fa38ea21d7757830d236474b3af96
#
_entry.id   824fa38ea21d7757830d236474b3af96
#
_cell.length_a   1.000
_cell.length_b   1.000
_cell.length_c   1.000
_cell.angle_alpha   90.00
_cell.angle_beta   90.00
_cell.angle_gamma   90.00
#
_symmetry.space_group_name_H-M   'P 1'
#
loop_
_entity.id
_entity.type
_entity.pdbx_description
1 polymer ?
#
loop_
_entity_poly.entity_id
_entity_poly.type
_entity_poly.pdbx_seq_one_letter_code
_entity_poly.pdbx_strand_id
1 'polypeptide(L)'
;MDVGWNFRREHLRLQQRSHNVITNGGDQPNVVPPNASNWYYFRETDYEHIKELRQIGDRMAQAAAMMTDTTVTSRILGSAWPQHMNKTLAETMYANIVSVGLPAWDTADIALAKGIQKELKQPEIGLATRLGPLRGGQDPELNMGGPSDDIGDVSWVVPTVTLSYPANIPNLPGHNWANAIASATPIAHKGVTAGAKVQAMTIIDMLMRPELVQGAWDYFRNVQTKDQKYVPFITDADQPAIHMNAKILDQYREEMKKYYFDPTKYKTYLEQLGIKYPTVRQ
;
A
#
# COMPACT_ATOMS: atom_id res chain seq x y z
N MET A 1 0.86 6.54 -27.94
CA MET A 1 0.11 6.75 -26.68
C MET A 1 0.87 7.64 -25.70
N ASP A 2 2.10 7.32 -25.35
CA ASP A 2 2.89 8.06 -24.34
C ASP A 2 3.15 9.52 -24.69
N VAL A 3 3.39 9.81 -25.96
CA VAL A 3 3.55 11.20 -26.45
C VAL A 3 2.29 12.01 -26.15
N GLY A 4 1.10 11.51 -26.52
CA GLY A 4 -0.17 12.17 -26.24
C GLY A 4 -0.43 12.36 -24.76
N TRP A 5 -0.15 11.34 -23.93
CA TRP A 5 -0.27 11.43 -22.47
C TRP A 5 0.67 12.50 -21.88
N ASN A 6 1.93 12.54 -22.32
CA ASN A 6 2.90 13.50 -21.84
C ASN A 6 2.56 14.94 -22.21
N PHE A 7 2.02 15.20 -23.39
CA PHE A 7 1.59 16.56 -23.79
C PHE A 7 0.35 17.04 -23.01
N ARG A 8 -0.34 16.16 -22.31
CA ARG A 8 -1.49 16.51 -21.50
C ARG A 8 -1.14 17.10 -20.11
N ARG A 9 0.13 17.18 -19.73
CA ARG A 9 0.57 17.68 -18.39
C ARG A 9 -0.05 19.02 -17.99
N GLU A 10 -0.21 19.92 -18.95
CA GLU A 10 -0.77 21.25 -18.72
C GLU A 10 -2.24 21.23 -18.29
N HIS A 11 -2.92 20.09 -18.43
CA HIS A 11 -4.35 19.93 -18.17
C HIS A 11 -4.65 18.98 -17.00
N LEU A 12 -3.62 18.59 -16.25
CA LEU A 12 -3.78 17.65 -15.15
C LEU A 12 -3.93 18.38 -13.82
N ARG A 13 -4.69 17.79 -12.91
CA ARG A 13 -4.79 18.26 -11.53
C ARG A 13 -3.47 18.00 -10.79
N LEU A 14 -3.18 18.78 -9.75
CA LEU A 14 -1.97 18.62 -8.92
C LEU A 14 -1.87 17.24 -8.24
N GLN A 15 -3.02 16.67 -7.89
CA GLN A 15 -3.12 15.39 -7.20
C GLN A 15 -2.89 14.20 -8.14
N GLN A 16 -3.09 14.40 -9.43
CA GLN A 16 -2.97 13.34 -10.43
C GLN A 16 -1.55 12.72 -10.43
N ARG A 17 -1.52 11.40 -10.47
CA ARG A 17 -0.30 10.62 -10.73
C ARG A 17 -0.59 9.59 -11.80
N SER A 18 0.29 9.48 -12.77
CA SER A 18 0.27 8.41 -13.77
C SER A 18 1.66 7.82 -13.94
N HIS A 19 1.68 6.52 -14.15
CA HIS A 19 2.90 5.77 -14.38
C HIS A 19 2.67 4.84 -15.55
N ASN A 20 3.72 4.61 -16.34
CA ASN A 20 3.63 3.65 -17.43
C ASN A 20 4.94 2.91 -17.63
N VAL A 21 4.83 1.73 -18.20
CA VAL A 21 5.96 0.94 -18.67
C VAL A 21 5.59 0.27 -19.98
N ILE A 22 6.50 0.34 -20.96
CA ILE A 22 6.39 -0.44 -22.18
C ILE A 22 6.77 -1.87 -21.83
N THR A 23 5.78 -2.76 -21.82
CA THR A 23 5.97 -4.17 -21.47
C THR A 23 6.41 -5.01 -22.67
N ASN A 24 6.12 -4.55 -23.88
CA ASN A 24 6.63 -5.10 -25.13
C ASN A 24 6.77 -3.97 -26.16
N GLY A 25 8.00 -3.65 -26.52
CA GLY A 25 8.33 -2.61 -27.51
C GLY A 25 8.94 -3.17 -28.80
N GLY A 26 9.03 -4.49 -28.95
CA GLY A 26 9.70 -5.17 -30.08
C GLY A 26 11.11 -5.64 -29.71
N ASP A 27 11.79 -6.28 -30.66
CA ASP A 27 13.07 -6.96 -30.43
C ASP A 27 14.26 -6.16 -30.98
N GLN A 28 14.07 -5.45 -32.08
CA GLN A 28 15.18 -4.79 -32.81
C GLN A 28 14.73 -3.43 -33.34
N PRO A 29 15.57 -2.38 -33.27
CA PRO A 29 15.17 -1.00 -33.58
C PRO A 29 14.67 -0.75 -35.03
N ASN A 30 15.11 -1.54 -35.98
CA ASN A 30 14.74 -1.44 -37.39
C ASN A 30 13.69 -2.45 -37.85
N VAL A 31 13.08 -3.17 -36.90
CA VAL A 31 12.00 -4.13 -37.17
C VAL A 31 10.72 -3.64 -36.52
N VAL A 32 9.68 -3.43 -37.32
CA VAL A 32 8.36 -3.05 -36.85
C VAL A 32 7.74 -4.23 -36.10
N PRO A 33 7.45 -4.10 -34.78
CA PRO A 33 6.87 -5.20 -34.02
C PRO A 33 5.41 -5.46 -34.45
N PRO A 34 5.01 -6.72 -34.62
CA PRO A 34 3.61 -7.06 -34.93
C PRO A 34 2.67 -6.78 -33.75
N ASN A 35 3.21 -6.77 -32.54
CA ASN A 35 2.48 -6.49 -31.30
C ASN A 35 3.35 -5.61 -30.38
N ALA A 36 2.72 -4.63 -29.77
CA ALA A 36 3.31 -3.82 -28.70
C ALA A 36 2.36 -3.73 -27.51
N SER A 37 2.88 -3.56 -26.34
CA SER A 37 2.05 -3.40 -25.14
C SER A 37 2.62 -2.37 -24.18
N ASN A 38 1.72 -1.68 -23.50
CA ASN A 38 2.01 -0.64 -22.53
C ASN A 38 1.11 -0.80 -21.31
N TRP A 39 1.67 -0.68 -20.11
CA TRP A 39 0.94 -0.80 -18.87
C TRP A 39 0.88 0.57 -18.19
N TYR A 40 -0.32 1.04 -17.87
CA TYR A 40 -0.58 2.33 -17.25
C TYR A 40 -1.20 2.19 -15.87
N TYR A 41 -0.78 3.06 -14.94
CA TYR A 41 -1.50 3.41 -13.73
C TYR A 41 -2.07 4.81 -13.86
N PHE A 42 -3.34 4.97 -13.49
CA PHE A 42 -4.02 6.25 -13.33
C PHE A 42 -4.41 6.39 -11.87
N ARG A 43 -3.97 7.46 -11.23
CA ARG A 43 -4.18 7.69 -9.81
C ARG A 43 -4.72 9.10 -9.59
N GLU A 44 -5.77 9.19 -8.78
CA GLU A 44 -6.40 10.41 -8.32
C GLU A 44 -7.00 10.22 -6.92
N THR A 45 -7.52 11.30 -6.33
CA THR A 45 -8.03 11.32 -4.97
C THR A 45 -9.49 10.91 -4.85
N ASP A 46 -10.23 10.85 -5.95
CA ASP A 46 -11.64 10.46 -5.97
C ASP A 46 -12.01 9.63 -7.21
N TYR A 47 -13.16 8.97 -7.11
CA TYR A 47 -13.65 8.04 -8.12
C TYR A 47 -13.86 8.68 -9.49
N GLU A 48 -14.50 9.86 -9.55
CA GLU A 48 -14.87 10.47 -10.82
C GLU A 48 -13.64 10.90 -11.61
N HIS A 49 -12.61 11.42 -10.94
CA HIS A 49 -11.36 11.79 -11.60
C HIS A 49 -10.55 10.57 -12.04
N ILE A 50 -10.54 9.47 -11.27
CA ILE A 50 -9.90 8.21 -11.73
C ILE A 50 -10.60 7.69 -12.98
N LYS A 51 -11.92 7.70 -13.00
CA LYS A 51 -12.74 7.28 -14.14
C LYS A 51 -12.48 8.14 -15.38
N GLU A 52 -12.40 9.47 -15.19
CA GLU A 52 -12.05 10.40 -16.26
C GLU A 52 -10.66 10.10 -16.84
N LEU A 53 -9.63 9.95 -15.98
CA LEU A 53 -8.27 9.64 -16.42
C LEU A 53 -8.22 8.35 -17.23
N ARG A 54 -8.94 7.31 -16.81
CA ARG A 54 -9.04 6.07 -17.57
C ARG A 54 -9.66 6.28 -18.93
N GLN A 55 -10.79 6.98 -19.01
CA GLN A 55 -11.47 7.26 -20.29
C GLN A 55 -10.56 8.05 -21.25
N ILE A 56 -9.73 8.95 -20.73
CA ILE A 56 -8.74 9.67 -21.50
C ILE A 56 -7.65 8.72 -22.01
N GLY A 57 -7.16 7.82 -21.14
CA GLY A 57 -6.20 6.80 -21.51
C GLY A 57 -6.71 5.89 -22.62
N ASP A 58 -7.96 5.44 -22.54
CA ASP A 58 -8.60 4.59 -23.55
C ASP A 58 -8.71 5.34 -24.90
N ARG A 59 -9.11 6.63 -24.89
CA ARG A 59 -9.13 7.45 -26.13
C ARG A 59 -7.74 7.64 -26.73
N MET A 60 -6.72 7.83 -25.90
CA MET A 60 -5.33 7.96 -26.39
C MET A 60 -4.79 6.65 -26.97
N ALA A 61 -5.18 5.50 -26.39
CA ALA A 61 -4.84 4.21 -26.94
C ALA A 61 -5.48 3.99 -28.33
N GLN A 62 -6.75 4.35 -28.49
CA GLN A 62 -7.46 4.31 -29.76
C GLN A 62 -6.80 5.23 -30.81
N ALA A 63 -6.48 6.48 -30.42
CA ALA A 63 -5.80 7.42 -31.31
C ALA A 63 -4.41 6.91 -31.72
N ALA A 64 -3.67 6.28 -30.84
CA ALA A 64 -2.37 5.68 -31.16
C ALA A 64 -2.51 4.53 -32.19
N ALA A 65 -3.52 3.68 -32.04
CA ALA A 65 -3.81 2.62 -32.98
C ALA A 65 -4.18 3.20 -34.37
N MET A 66 -5.03 4.24 -34.40
CA MET A 66 -5.38 4.93 -35.66
C MET A 66 -4.17 5.53 -36.36
N MET A 67 -3.21 6.13 -35.63
CA MET A 67 -1.99 6.70 -36.21
C MET A 67 -1.08 5.67 -36.88
N THR A 68 -1.17 4.41 -36.51
CA THR A 68 -0.29 3.33 -36.99
C THR A 68 -1.01 2.25 -37.79
N ASP A 69 -2.29 2.47 -38.12
CA ASP A 69 -3.17 1.52 -38.81
C ASP A 69 -3.20 0.14 -38.14
N THR A 70 -3.32 0.15 -36.82
CA THR A 70 -3.37 -1.06 -35.98
C THR A 70 -4.66 -1.12 -35.15
N THR A 71 -4.87 -2.19 -34.44
CA THR A 71 -5.96 -2.35 -33.48
C THR A 71 -5.45 -2.31 -32.06
N VAL A 72 -6.27 -1.85 -31.12
CA VAL A 72 -5.96 -1.85 -29.69
C VAL A 72 -7.01 -2.58 -28.89
N THR A 73 -6.55 -3.34 -27.89
CA THR A 73 -7.38 -3.89 -26.83
C THR A 73 -6.84 -3.44 -25.48
N SER A 74 -7.70 -3.27 -24.51
CA SER A 74 -7.31 -2.97 -23.14
C SER A 74 -7.99 -3.92 -22.15
N ARG A 75 -7.36 -4.12 -21.00
CA ARG A 75 -7.93 -4.83 -19.84
C ARG A 75 -7.50 -4.17 -18.54
N ILE A 76 -8.30 -4.31 -17.51
CA ILE A 76 -7.93 -3.86 -16.18
C ILE A 76 -7.20 -5.01 -15.49
N LEU A 77 -6.04 -4.71 -14.90
CA LEU A 77 -5.25 -5.68 -14.13
C LEU A 77 -5.54 -5.59 -12.64
N GLY A 78 -6.01 -4.45 -12.17
CA GLY A 78 -6.40 -4.20 -10.79
C GLY A 78 -6.91 -2.78 -10.63
N SER A 79 -7.67 -2.57 -9.57
CA SER A 79 -8.19 -1.26 -9.19
C SER A 79 -8.28 -1.15 -7.69
N ALA A 80 -8.30 0.08 -7.19
CA ALA A 80 -8.60 0.37 -5.81
C ALA A 80 -9.30 1.73 -5.72
N TRP A 81 -10.35 1.80 -4.91
CA TRP A 81 -11.00 3.06 -4.60
C TRP A 81 -10.16 3.88 -3.61
N PRO A 82 -10.29 5.22 -3.61
CA PRO A 82 -9.70 6.06 -2.56
C PRO A 82 -10.23 5.66 -1.19
N GLN A 83 -9.33 5.46 -0.23
CA GLN A 83 -9.70 5.07 1.12
C GLN A 83 -10.42 6.22 1.85
N HIS A 84 -11.46 5.89 2.62
CA HIS A 84 -12.07 6.81 3.59
C HIS A 84 -12.32 6.08 4.91
N MET A 85 -11.65 6.52 5.97
CA MET A 85 -11.73 5.84 7.26
C MET A 85 -12.91 6.34 8.08
N ASN A 86 -13.53 5.42 8.84
CA ASN A 86 -14.68 5.72 9.68
C ASN A 86 -14.24 6.43 10.97
N LYS A 87 -14.80 7.60 11.22
CA LYS A 87 -14.43 8.45 12.35
C LYS A 87 -14.67 7.76 13.70
N THR A 88 -15.84 7.16 13.90
CA THR A 88 -16.20 6.48 15.16
C THR A 88 -15.24 5.35 15.49
N LEU A 89 -14.91 4.53 14.49
CA LEU A 89 -13.93 3.44 14.64
C LEU A 89 -12.53 3.97 14.90
N ALA A 90 -12.12 5.04 14.19
CA ALA A 90 -10.80 5.64 14.37
C ALA A 90 -10.60 6.24 15.77
N GLU A 91 -11.60 6.93 16.29
CA GLU A 91 -11.58 7.50 17.65
C GLU A 91 -11.53 6.39 18.72
N THR A 92 -12.32 5.34 18.55
CA THR A 92 -12.30 4.18 19.46
C THR A 92 -10.93 3.48 19.42
N MET A 93 -10.40 3.21 18.25
CA MET A 93 -9.08 2.59 18.09
C MET A 93 -7.97 3.47 18.66
N TYR A 94 -8.05 4.79 18.48
CA TYR A 94 -7.06 5.70 19.02
C TYR A 94 -7.04 5.74 20.55
N ALA A 95 -8.18 5.65 21.21
CA ALA A 95 -8.25 5.51 22.66
C ALA A 95 -7.49 4.23 23.13
N ASN A 96 -7.63 3.15 22.39
CA ASN A 96 -6.90 1.90 22.66
C ASN A 96 -5.39 2.03 22.36
N ILE A 97 -5.00 2.78 21.32
CA ILE A 97 -3.59 3.11 21.06
C ILE A 97 -2.98 3.85 22.25
N VAL A 98 -3.69 4.85 22.79
CA VAL A 98 -3.23 5.60 23.98
C VAL A 98 -3.10 4.69 25.19
N SER A 99 -4.03 3.78 25.39
CA SER A 99 -4.03 2.83 26.51
C SER A 99 -2.89 1.80 26.43
N VAL A 100 -2.60 1.28 25.24
CA VAL A 100 -1.50 0.31 25.02
C VAL A 100 -0.13 1.00 25.05
N GLY A 101 -0.03 2.22 24.53
CA GLY A 101 1.21 2.96 24.45
C GLY A 101 2.19 2.43 23.38
N LEU A 102 3.40 2.95 23.37
CA LEU A 102 4.45 2.49 22.44
C LEU A 102 5.00 1.12 22.84
N PRO A 103 5.52 0.34 21.86
CA PRO A 103 6.31 -0.84 22.19
C PRO A 103 7.51 -0.49 23.07
N ALA A 104 7.87 -1.37 23.98
CA ALA A 104 9.03 -1.20 24.88
C ALA A 104 10.33 -1.52 24.12
N TRP A 105 10.94 -0.52 23.55
CA TRP A 105 12.24 -0.61 22.89
C TRP A 105 13.36 -0.75 23.91
N ASP A 106 14.26 -1.70 23.66
CA ASP A 106 15.49 -1.82 24.44
C ASP A 106 16.70 -1.20 23.71
N THR A 107 17.86 -1.26 24.34
CA THR A 107 19.11 -0.69 23.78
C THR A 107 19.53 -1.39 22.48
N ALA A 108 19.24 -2.68 22.34
CA ALA A 108 19.58 -3.46 21.15
C ALA A 108 18.71 -3.04 19.96
N ASP A 109 17.42 -2.80 20.17
CA ASP A 109 16.50 -2.28 19.14
C ASP A 109 16.94 -0.91 18.63
N ILE A 110 17.28 -0.02 19.56
CA ILE A 110 17.72 1.35 19.23
C ILE A 110 19.07 1.31 18.51
N ALA A 111 20.00 0.45 18.91
CA ALA A 111 21.29 0.29 18.27
C ALA A 111 21.16 -0.21 16.82
N LEU A 112 20.31 -1.22 16.59
CA LEU A 112 20.03 -1.69 15.23
C LEU A 112 19.38 -0.59 14.38
N ALA A 113 18.37 0.09 14.90
CA ALA A 113 17.67 1.15 14.16
C ALA A 113 18.65 2.25 13.70
N LYS A 114 19.47 2.77 14.61
CA LYS A 114 20.49 3.77 14.29
C LYS A 114 21.56 3.23 13.34
N GLY A 115 21.99 1.98 13.52
CA GLY A 115 22.99 1.35 12.64
C GLY A 115 22.49 1.26 11.19
N ILE A 116 21.23 0.87 10.96
CA ILE A 116 20.64 0.81 9.61
C ILE A 116 20.46 2.22 9.04
N GLN A 117 19.98 3.17 9.85
CA GLN A 117 19.83 4.57 9.43
C GLN A 117 21.19 5.15 9.01
N LYS A 118 22.26 4.91 9.78
CA LYS A 118 23.64 5.33 9.45
C LYS A 118 24.13 4.71 8.14
N GLU A 119 23.96 3.40 7.97
CA GLU A 119 24.37 2.69 6.74
C GLU A 119 23.69 3.26 5.49
N LEU A 120 22.43 3.67 5.61
CA LEU A 120 21.64 4.27 4.54
C LEU A 120 21.80 5.79 4.44
N LYS A 121 22.73 6.39 5.20
CA LYS A 121 22.93 7.84 5.25
C LYS A 121 21.65 8.63 5.58
N GLN A 122 20.82 8.06 6.44
CA GLN A 122 19.60 8.70 6.94
C GLN A 122 19.86 9.29 8.34
N PRO A 123 19.05 10.26 8.79
CA PRO A 123 19.13 10.77 10.16
C PRO A 123 18.97 9.64 11.19
N GLU A 124 19.93 9.53 12.12
CA GLU A 124 20.00 8.49 13.15
C GLU A 124 19.04 8.76 14.32
N ILE A 125 17.75 8.90 14.03
CA ILE A 125 16.72 9.22 15.04
C ILE A 125 16.32 8.04 15.92
N GLY A 126 16.73 6.82 15.55
CA GLY A 126 16.34 5.60 16.26
C GLY A 126 14.88 5.20 15.98
N LEU A 127 14.17 4.82 17.04
CA LEU A 127 12.78 4.37 17.00
C LEU A 127 11.82 5.43 17.55
N ALA A 128 10.51 5.23 17.33
CA ALA A 128 9.48 6.14 17.82
C ALA A 128 9.51 6.26 19.36
N THR A 129 9.51 7.49 19.85
CA THR A 129 9.55 7.83 21.28
C THR A 129 8.26 8.47 21.79
N ARG A 130 7.31 8.75 20.89
CA ARG A 130 5.99 9.33 21.21
C ARG A 130 4.92 8.80 20.26
N LEU A 131 3.71 8.69 20.77
CA LEU A 131 2.54 8.42 19.92
C LEU A 131 2.23 9.64 19.03
N GLY A 132 1.86 9.37 17.79
CA GLY A 132 1.29 10.40 16.92
C GLY A 132 -0.13 10.77 17.36
N PRO A 133 -0.61 11.99 17.06
CA PRO A 133 -2.00 12.35 17.29
C PRO A 133 -2.92 11.61 16.30
N LEU A 134 -4.18 11.46 16.68
CA LEU A 134 -5.21 11.06 15.71
C LEU A 134 -5.30 12.14 14.63
N ARG A 135 -5.03 11.74 13.41
CA ARG A 135 -5.16 12.67 12.27
C ARG A 135 -6.64 12.76 11.88
N GLY A 136 -7.17 13.97 11.87
CA GLY A 136 -8.46 14.24 11.24
C GLY A 136 -8.41 14.02 9.73
N GLY A 137 -9.57 14.03 9.07
CA GLY A 137 -9.61 14.03 7.61
C GLY A 137 -8.76 15.18 7.06
N GLN A 138 -7.91 14.86 6.10
CA GLN A 138 -7.16 15.90 5.39
C GLN A 138 -8.13 16.63 4.45
N ASP A 139 -7.89 17.92 4.25
CA ASP A 139 -8.54 18.66 3.19
C ASP A 139 -8.31 17.90 1.86
N PRO A 140 -9.37 17.53 1.12
CA PRO A 140 -9.21 16.82 -0.15
C PRO A 140 -8.31 17.54 -1.14
N GLU A 141 -8.30 18.88 -1.14
CA GLU A 141 -7.45 19.69 -2.01
C GLU A 141 -5.95 19.60 -1.64
N LEU A 142 -5.63 19.35 -0.39
CA LEU A 142 -4.27 19.18 0.12
C LEU A 142 -3.82 17.71 0.12
N ASN A 143 -4.73 16.78 -0.18
CA ASN A 143 -4.42 15.38 -0.24
C ASN A 143 -3.65 15.06 -1.53
N MET A 144 -2.35 14.87 -1.41
CA MET A 144 -1.48 14.51 -2.53
C MET A 144 -1.50 12.99 -2.85
N GLY A 145 -2.46 12.26 -2.30
CA GLY A 145 -2.56 10.82 -2.45
C GLY A 145 -1.58 10.06 -1.56
N GLY A 146 -1.56 8.75 -1.71
CA GLY A 146 -0.73 7.83 -0.93
C GLY A 146 -0.67 6.45 -1.55
N PRO A 147 -0.20 5.43 -0.82
CA PRO A 147 -0.33 4.04 -1.23
C PRO A 147 -1.81 3.69 -1.40
N SER A 148 -2.09 2.76 -2.31
CA SER A 148 -3.44 2.28 -2.57
C SER A 148 -3.45 0.76 -2.55
N ASP A 149 -4.52 0.21 -2.01
CA ASP A 149 -4.81 -1.22 -1.89
C ASP A 149 -6.33 -1.44 -1.89
N ASP A 150 -6.76 -2.68 -1.81
CA ASP A 150 -8.17 -3.09 -1.79
C ASP A 150 -8.93 -2.68 -0.52
N ILE A 151 -8.25 -2.21 0.53
CA ILE A 151 -8.90 -1.62 1.70
C ILE A 151 -9.72 -0.39 1.29
N GLY A 152 -9.31 0.31 0.23
CA GLY A 152 -10.09 1.36 -0.40
C GLY A 152 -11.50 0.88 -0.71
N ASP A 153 -11.62 -0.18 -1.50
CA ASP A 153 -12.91 -0.76 -1.90
C ASP A 153 -13.74 -1.22 -0.69
N VAL A 154 -13.11 -1.90 0.28
CA VAL A 154 -13.74 -2.33 1.53
C VAL A 154 -14.33 -1.14 2.28
N SER A 155 -13.62 -0.01 2.34
CA SER A 155 -14.04 1.19 3.06
C SER A 155 -15.31 1.85 2.49
N TRP A 156 -15.69 1.52 1.25
CA TRP A 156 -16.92 2.00 0.61
C TRP A 156 -18.12 1.06 0.74
N VAL A 157 -17.93 -0.13 1.30
CA VAL A 157 -19.02 -1.11 1.52
C VAL A 157 -19.33 -1.33 2.99
N VAL A 158 -18.37 -1.08 3.88
CA VAL A 158 -18.52 -1.28 5.33
C VAL A 158 -17.70 -0.25 6.10
N PRO A 159 -18.17 0.20 7.30
CA PRO A 159 -17.37 1.05 8.17
C PRO A 159 -16.00 0.42 8.44
N THR A 160 -14.93 1.11 8.05
CA THR A 160 -13.57 0.57 8.07
C THR A 160 -12.62 1.53 8.77
N VAL A 161 -11.64 0.99 9.47
CA VAL A 161 -10.46 1.70 9.98
C VAL A 161 -9.23 0.82 9.82
N THR A 162 -8.09 1.44 9.54
CA THR A 162 -6.78 0.77 9.51
C THR A 162 -5.94 1.21 10.69
N LEU A 163 -5.11 0.29 11.19
CA LEU A 163 -4.15 0.56 12.24
C LEU A 163 -2.74 0.64 11.66
N SER A 164 -2.08 1.79 11.85
CA SER A 164 -0.65 1.91 11.67
C SER A 164 0.02 1.98 13.05
N TYR A 165 0.94 1.06 13.31
CA TYR A 165 1.65 0.99 14.58
C TYR A 165 3.16 0.90 14.35
N PRO A 166 4.01 1.46 15.24
CA PRO A 166 5.45 1.36 15.08
C PRO A 166 5.93 -0.09 15.13
N ALA A 167 6.21 -0.67 13.97
CA ALA A 167 6.70 -2.04 13.81
C ALA A 167 7.87 -2.11 12.82
N ASN A 168 8.42 -0.95 12.44
CA ASN A 168 9.56 -0.83 11.54
C ASN A 168 10.43 0.35 11.98
N ILE A 169 11.61 0.44 11.37
CA ILE A 169 12.56 1.53 11.60
C ILE A 169 12.12 2.74 10.77
N PRO A 170 11.92 3.92 11.37
CA PRO A 170 11.53 5.11 10.64
C PRO A 170 12.64 5.65 9.75
N ASN A 171 12.29 6.50 8.78
CA ASN A 171 13.17 7.14 7.80
C ASN A 171 13.93 6.19 6.88
N LEU A 172 13.51 4.93 6.76
CA LEU A 172 14.06 4.04 5.75
C LEU A 172 13.41 4.34 4.38
N PRO A 173 14.17 4.27 3.27
CA PRO A 173 13.59 4.42 1.94
C PRO A 173 12.51 3.37 1.67
N GLY A 174 11.37 3.80 1.13
CA GLY A 174 10.32 2.88 0.69
C GLY A 174 10.82 1.95 -0.42
N HIS A 175 10.21 0.76 -0.55
CA HIS A 175 10.58 -0.26 -1.54
C HIS A 175 12.08 -0.61 -1.54
N ASN A 176 12.66 -0.71 -0.34
CA ASN A 176 14.08 -0.96 -0.12
C ASN A 176 14.27 -2.20 0.77
N TRP A 177 15.37 -2.94 0.55
CA TRP A 177 15.74 -4.13 1.33
C TRP A 177 15.79 -3.89 2.86
N ALA A 178 16.15 -2.69 3.29
CA ALA A 178 16.24 -2.35 4.71
C ALA A 178 14.89 -2.43 5.44
N ASN A 179 13.78 -2.09 4.76
CA ASN A 179 12.44 -2.29 5.31
C ASN A 179 12.13 -3.78 5.53
N ALA A 180 12.62 -4.65 4.65
CA ALA A 180 12.44 -6.09 4.79
C ALA A 180 13.27 -6.66 5.96
N ILE A 181 14.50 -6.18 6.16
CA ILE A 181 15.35 -6.60 7.30
C ILE A 181 14.65 -6.34 8.63
N ALA A 182 14.11 -5.14 8.81
CA ALA A 182 13.45 -4.75 10.06
C ALA A 182 12.31 -5.71 10.44
N SER A 183 11.57 -6.24 9.44
CA SER A 183 10.44 -7.16 9.64
C SER A 183 10.83 -8.48 10.32
N ALA A 184 12.08 -8.90 10.21
CA ALA A 184 12.60 -10.14 10.81
C ALA A 184 13.18 -9.94 12.23
N THR A 185 13.08 -8.74 12.80
CA THR A 185 13.75 -8.36 14.05
C THR A 185 12.77 -8.23 15.22
N PRO A 186 13.28 -8.22 16.46
CA PRO A 186 12.48 -7.92 17.66
C PRO A 186 11.72 -6.59 17.59
N ILE A 187 12.19 -5.61 16.81
CA ILE A 187 11.50 -4.33 16.56
C ILE A 187 10.10 -4.60 15.99
N ALA A 188 10.03 -5.37 14.89
CA ALA A 188 8.75 -5.70 14.27
C ALA A 188 7.88 -6.55 15.19
N HIS A 189 8.44 -7.53 15.87
CA HIS A 189 7.70 -8.41 16.78
C HIS A 189 7.06 -7.64 17.94
N LYS A 190 7.79 -6.69 18.55
CA LYS A 190 7.26 -5.81 19.60
C LYS A 190 6.14 -4.91 19.07
N GLY A 191 6.34 -4.32 17.91
CA GLY A 191 5.36 -3.44 17.26
C GLY A 191 4.08 -4.17 16.86
N VAL A 192 4.21 -5.34 16.23
CA VAL A 192 3.06 -6.19 15.85
C VAL A 192 2.30 -6.67 17.08
N THR A 193 3.00 -7.07 18.14
CA THR A 193 2.34 -7.48 19.40
C THR A 193 1.55 -6.33 20.03
N ALA A 194 2.10 -5.13 20.06
CA ALA A 194 1.40 -3.96 20.58
C ALA A 194 0.19 -3.58 19.68
N GLY A 195 0.37 -3.58 18.36
CA GLY A 195 -0.73 -3.36 17.42
C GLY A 195 -1.84 -4.40 17.53
N ALA A 196 -1.50 -5.68 17.70
CA ALA A 196 -2.48 -6.75 17.91
C ALA A 196 -3.31 -6.54 19.19
N LYS A 197 -2.71 -6.03 20.27
CA LYS A 197 -3.44 -5.67 21.49
C LYS A 197 -4.46 -4.56 21.21
N VAL A 198 -4.06 -3.51 20.48
CA VAL A 198 -4.97 -2.42 20.09
C VAL A 198 -6.15 -2.94 19.29
N GLN A 199 -5.90 -3.77 18.29
CA GLN A 199 -6.96 -4.36 17.47
C GLN A 199 -7.90 -5.22 18.31
N ALA A 200 -7.36 -6.10 19.16
CA ALA A 200 -8.17 -6.96 20.02
C ALA A 200 -9.04 -6.13 20.98
N MET A 201 -8.50 -5.09 21.61
CA MET A 201 -9.26 -4.19 22.50
C MET A 201 -10.36 -3.47 21.70
N THR A 202 -10.07 -2.99 20.49
CA THR A 202 -11.06 -2.31 19.63
C THR A 202 -12.19 -3.28 19.24
N ILE A 203 -11.88 -4.53 18.91
CA ILE A 203 -12.89 -5.55 18.63
C ILE A 203 -13.75 -5.82 19.88
N ILE A 204 -13.15 -5.93 21.05
CA ILE A 204 -13.87 -6.12 22.32
C ILE A 204 -14.80 -4.93 22.58
N ASP A 205 -14.32 -3.70 22.39
CA ASP A 205 -15.18 -2.50 22.51
C ASP A 205 -16.40 -2.58 21.60
N MET A 206 -16.21 -2.99 20.32
CA MET A 206 -17.33 -3.15 19.38
C MET A 206 -18.32 -4.24 19.83
N LEU A 207 -17.83 -5.34 20.37
CA LEU A 207 -18.67 -6.44 20.85
C LEU A 207 -19.44 -6.09 22.13
N MET A 208 -18.81 -5.33 23.02
CA MET A 208 -19.41 -4.98 24.33
C MET A 208 -20.23 -3.70 24.31
N ARG A 209 -20.10 -2.88 23.26
CA ARG A 209 -20.68 -1.53 23.16
C ARG A 209 -21.41 -1.35 21.83
N PRO A 210 -22.63 -1.88 21.67
CA PRO A 210 -23.40 -1.81 20.42
C PRO A 210 -23.60 -0.39 19.87
N GLU A 211 -23.60 0.62 20.74
CA GLU A 211 -23.73 2.03 20.36
C GLU A 211 -22.54 2.51 19.50
N LEU A 212 -21.35 1.93 19.64
CA LEU A 212 -20.21 2.24 18.76
C LEU A 212 -20.41 1.68 17.37
N VAL A 213 -20.95 0.48 17.26
CA VAL A 213 -21.28 -0.14 15.96
C VAL A 213 -22.38 0.67 15.27
N GLN A 214 -23.43 1.05 16.01
CA GLN A 214 -24.48 1.90 15.48
C GLN A 214 -23.93 3.25 15.01
N GLY A 215 -23.10 3.92 15.82
CA GLY A 215 -22.47 5.19 15.48
C GLY A 215 -21.56 5.09 14.24
N ALA A 216 -20.83 3.98 14.10
CA ALA A 216 -20.01 3.72 12.92
C ALA A 216 -20.87 3.61 11.64
N TRP A 217 -21.99 2.87 11.69
CA TRP A 217 -22.92 2.76 10.58
C TRP A 217 -23.65 4.08 10.26
N ASP A 218 -24.01 4.86 11.28
CA ASP A 218 -24.67 6.16 11.10
C ASP A 218 -23.71 7.15 10.41
N TYR A 219 -22.46 7.20 10.83
CA TYR A 219 -21.42 8.00 10.17
C TYR A 219 -21.18 7.52 8.73
N PHE A 220 -21.10 6.21 8.52
CA PHE A 220 -20.91 5.62 7.19
C PHE A 220 -22.03 6.01 6.22
N ARG A 221 -23.30 5.84 6.62
CA ARG A 221 -24.46 6.10 5.75
C ARG A 221 -24.73 7.58 5.53
N ASN A 222 -24.59 8.39 6.58
CA ASN A 222 -25.03 9.79 6.59
C ASN A 222 -23.91 10.78 6.23
N VAL A 223 -22.63 10.35 6.28
CA VAL A 223 -21.47 11.19 5.98
C VAL A 223 -20.63 10.58 4.87
N GLN A 224 -20.10 9.37 5.07
CA GLN A 224 -19.12 8.80 4.15
C GLN A 224 -19.71 8.44 2.78
N THR A 225 -20.87 7.82 2.73
CA THR A 225 -21.49 7.32 1.49
C THR A 225 -22.79 8.07 1.13
N LYS A 226 -22.98 9.26 1.71
CA LYS A 226 -24.19 10.07 1.47
C LYS A 226 -24.33 10.45 -0.01
N ASP A 227 -23.28 11.00 -0.58
CA ASP A 227 -23.30 11.59 -1.91
C ASP A 227 -22.68 10.70 -3.00
N GLN A 228 -21.88 9.70 -2.61
CA GLN A 228 -21.20 8.78 -3.52
C GLN A 228 -21.50 7.33 -3.16
N LYS A 229 -21.89 6.53 -4.16
CA LYS A 229 -22.07 5.09 -4.01
C LYS A 229 -20.89 4.34 -4.60
N TYR A 230 -20.54 3.22 -3.98
CA TYR A 230 -19.52 2.33 -4.51
C TYR A 230 -19.95 1.70 -5.83
N VAL A 231 -19.06 1.79 -6.81
CA VAL A 231 -19.17 1.10 -8.09
C VAL A 231 -17.81 0.51 -8.43
N PRO A 232 -17.66 -0.80 -8.55
CA PRO A 232 -16.37 -1.40 -8.87
C PRO A 232 -15.86 -0.94 -10.24
N PHE A 233 -14.55 -0.71 -10.35
CA PHE A 233 -13.90 -0.45 -11.65
C PHE A 233 -13.70 -1.73 -12.45
N ILE A 234 -13.60 -2.87 -11.76
CA ILE A 234 -13.44 -4.20 -12.34
C ILE A 234 -14.78 -4.88 -12.47
N THR A 235 -14.88 -5.84 -13.38
CA THR A 235 -16.05 -6.68 -13.63
C THR A 235 -15.70 -8.15 -13.42
N ASP A 236 -16.68 -9.04 -13.46
CA ASP A 236 -16.47 -10.48 -13.37
C ASP A 236 -15.59 -11.04 -14.51
N ALA A 237 -15.47 -10.29 -15.62
CA ALA A 237 -14.59 -10.63 -16.74
C ALA A 237 -13.11 -10.33 -16.45
N ASP A 238 -12.83 -9.45 -15.49
CA ASP A 238 -11.47 -9.05 -15.13
C ASP A 238 -10.91 -10.03 -14.07
N GLN A 239 -10.14 -11.01 -14.52
CA GLN A 239 -9.57 -12.03 -13.66
C GLN A 239 -8.25 -11.57 -13.00
N PRO A 240 -7.93 -12.05 -11.78
CA PRO A 240 -6.67 -11.76 -11.14
C PRO A 240 -5.46 -12.05 -12.03
N ALA A 241 -4.54 -11.09 -12.13
CA ALA A 241 -3.39 -11.15 -13.03
C ALA A 241 -2.24 -12.04 -12.52
N ILE A 242 -2.51 -13.06 -11.72
CA ILE A 242 -1.50 -13.96 -11.10
C ILE A 242 -0.63 -14.68 -12.13
N HIS A 243 -1.16 -14.91 -13.33
CA HIS A 243 -0.44 -15.56 -14.42
C HIS A 243 0.78 -14.76 -14.91
N MET A 244 0.82 -13.43 -14.68
CA MET A 244 1.91 -12.58 -15.17
C MET A 244 3.26 -12.93 -14.52
N ASN A 245 3.27 -13.41 -13.29
CA ASN A 245 4.46 -13.77 -12.54
C ASN A 245 4.72 -15.28 -12.47
N ALA A 246 3.87 -16.12 -13.06
CA ALA A 246 3.94 -17.57 -12.92
C ALA A 246 5.33 -18.13 -13.32
N LYS A 247 5.82 -17.77 -14.50
CA LYS A 247 7.13 -18.23 -15.01
C LYS A 247 8.31 -17.77 -14.13
N ILE A 248 8.27 -16.49 -13.66
CA ILE A 248 9.31 -15.93 -12.79
C ILE A 248 9.28 -16.66 -11.44
N LEU A 249 8.09 -16.83 -10.89
CA LEU A 249 7.92 -17.51 -9.61
C LEU A 249 8.37 -18.97 -9.67
N ASP A 250 8.07 -19.69 -10.74
CA ASP A 250 8.52 -21.07 -10.93
C ASP A 250 10.05 -21.16 -11.04
N GLN A 251 10.68 -20.19 -11.69
CA GLN A 251 12.14 -20.13 -11.81
C GLN A 251 12.84 -19.98 -10.45
N TYR A 252 12.28 -19.18 -9.54
CA TYR A 252 12.93 -18.85 -8.26
C TYR A 252 12.40 -19.63 -7.06
N ARG A 253 11.26 -20.29 -7.17
CA ARG A 253 10.55 -20.94 -6.04
C ARG A 253 11.44 -21.90 -5.24
N GLU A 254 12.22 -22.75 -5.91
CA GLU A 254 13.06 -23.75 -5.23
C GLU A 254 14.22 -23.10 -4.46
N GLU A 255 14.80 -22.03 -5.03
CA GLU A 255 15.83 -21.26 -4.33
C GLU A 255 15.24 -20.49 -3.13
N MET A 256 14.06 -19.91 -3.28
CA MET A 256 13.37 -19.19 -2.21
C MET A 256 13.05 -20.09 -1.01
N LYS A 257 12.70 -21.37 -1.24
CA LYS A 257 12.41 -22.33 -0.16
C LYS A 257 13.54 -22.48 0.83
N LYS A 258 14.80 -22.32 0.42
CA LYS A 258 15.98 -22.40 1.29
C LYS A 258 15.98 -21.32 2.37
N TYR A 259 15.26 -20.23 2.15
CA TYR A 259 15.18 -19.08 3.03
C TYR A 259 13.86 -19.00 3.80
N TYR A 260 12.98 -20.01 3.67
CA TYR A 260 11.72 -20.03 4.43
C TYR A 260 12.03 -20.34 5.90
N PHE A 261 11.32 -19.64 6.78
CA PHE A 261 11.44 -19.88 8.21
C PHE A 261 10.87 -21.26 8.59
N ASP A 262 11.65 -22.04 9.34
CA ASP A 262 11.24 -23.34 9.87
C ASP A 262 10.92 -23.21 11.40
N PRO A 263 9.64 -22.97 11.76
CA PRO A 263 9.26 -22.80 13.15
C PRO A 263 9.35 -24.09 13.97
N THR A 264 9.56 -25.23 13.32
CA THR A 264 9.72 -26.52 14.03
C THR A 264 11.12 -26.70 14.60
N LYS A 265 12.12 -25.99 14.06
CA LYS A 265 13.53 -26.08 14.45
C LYS A 265 14.03 -24.84 15.19
N TYR A 266 13.50 -23.67 14.86
CA TYR A 266 14.00 -22.38 15.33
C TYR A 266 12.90 -21.53 15.96
N LYS A 267 13.23 -20.78 16.99
CA LYS A 267 12.29 -19.85 17.62
C LYS A 267 12.13 -18.55 16.86
N THR A 268 13.16 -18.13 16.17
CA THR A 268 13.16 -16.89 15.38
C THR A 268 13.90 -17.08 14.05
N TYR A 269 13.60 -16.23 13.09
CA TYR A 269 14.28 -16.24 11.78
C TYR A 269 15.77 -15.87 11.92
N LEU A 270 16.11 -14.96 12.84
CA LEU A 270 17.51 -14.60 13.10
C LEU A 270 18.32 -15.77 13.68
N GLU A 271 17.70 -16.58 14.54
CA GLU A 271 18.31 -17.81 15.06
C GLU A 271 18.59 -18.79 13.91
N GLN A 272 17.62 -19.01 13.00
CA GLN A 272 17.81 -19.86 11.81
C GLN A 272 18.96 -19.38 10.94
N LEU A 273 19.15 -18.07 10.79
CA LEU A 273 20.23 -17.48 10.00
C LEU A 273 21.56 -17.41 10.77
N GLY A 274 21.61 -17.79 12.04
CA GLY A 274 22.79 -17.66 12.89
C GLY A 274 23.20 -16.22 13.17
N ILE A 275 22.27 -15.27 13.06
CA ILE A 275 22.52 -13.84 13.25
C ILE A 275 22.33 -13.44 14.70
N LYS A 276 23.38 -12.90 15.33
CA LYS A 276 23.30 -12.31 16.66
C LYS A 276 22.64 -10.95 16.61
N TYR A 277 21.66 -10.72 17.49
CA TYR A 277 20.93 -9.45 17.57
C TYR A 277 21.46 -8.55 18.71
N PRO A 278 21.73 -7.26 18.50
CA PRO A 278 21.83 -6.61 17.20
C PRO A 278 23.20 -6.89 16.53
N THR A 279 23.24 -6.95 15.22
CA THR A 279 24.50 -6.92 14.46
C THR A 279 24.59 -5.58 13.76
N VAL A 280 25.52 -4.73 14.22
CA VAL A 280 25.79 -3.40 13.64
C VAL A 280 27.29 -3.25 13.41
N ARG A 281 27.67 -2.57 12.33
CA ARG A 281 29.06 -2.21 12.10
C ARG A 281 29.48 -1.13 13.10
N GLN A 282 30.67 -1.30 13.66
CA GLN A 282 31.29 -0.29 14.54
C GLN A 282 31.78 0.92 13.73
#